data_daec722625f44d8ec81e437b27ca152a
#
_entry.id   daec722625f44d8ec81e437b27ca152a
#
_cell.length_a   1.000
_cell.length_b   1.000
_cell.length_c   1.000
_cell.angle_alpha   90.00
_cell.angle_beta   90.00
_cell.angle_gamma   90.00
#
_symmetry.space_group_name_H-M   'P 1'
#
loop_
_entity.id
_entity.type
_entity.pdbx_description
1 polymer ?
#
loop_
_entity_poly.entity_id
_entity_poly.type
_entity_poly.pdbx_seq_one_letter_code
_entity_poly.pdbx_strand_id
1 'polypeptide(L)'
;MRLFGEHEQIVVCTDRDSGLRAIIAIHDTTLGPGLGGIRMWTYASDEAALTDVLRLSEGMTYKNALAGLDLGGGKTVVVGDPRTDKTPEQFQALGGFIDRLGGAYLAAEDVGTTTQDAEQVRTRTRYITGLPVEQGGSGDPSPMTAWGVFCGIRAALAEAGLGTAYDGIHVAVQGAGHVGAALVRHLLDAGATVTFADIHADRLEPLQELGAAVVPAEQIHQVDCDVYSPCALGAVIRPETIGRLRCRVIAGAANNQLSDAAIGDELQQRGVVYAPDFAINAGGVINIGEELGGRVYDAERARQSVERIEQTLGDVFERSRRDGVAPHRAAEQMARDRIRAARVATATR
;
A
#
# COMPACT_ATOMS: atom_id res chain seq x y z
N MET A 1 -22.85 -10.87 16.65
CA MET A 1 -22.19 -11.24 15.39
C MET A 1 -21.68 -9.97 14.73
N ARG A 2 -20.37 -9.67 14.82
CA ARG A 2 -19.76 -8.46 14.26
C ARG A 2 -18.76 -8.81 13.14
N LEU A 3 -19.05 -9.89 12.38
CA LEU A 3 -18.15 -10.38 11.35
C LEU A 3 -17.97 -9.36 10.20
N PHE A 4 -19.03 -8.62 9.87
CA PHE A 4 -19.05 -7.72 8.73
C PHE A 4 -18.62 -6.28 9.06
N GLY A 5 -18.34 -5.96 10.33
CA GLY A 5 -17.94 -4.63 10.74
C GLY A 5 -18.93 -3.54 10.28
N GLU A 6 -18.39 -2.47 9.72
CA GLU A 6 -19.14 -1.32 9.17
C GLU A 6 -19.18 -1.33 7.62
N HIS A 7 -18.94 -2.48 6.97
CA HIS A 7 -18.90 -2.58 5.52
C HIS A 7 -20.27 -2.33 4.89
N GLU A 8 -20.29 -1.48 3.87
CA GLU A 8 -21.51 -1.14 3.14
C GLU A 8 -22.01 -2.31 2.27
N GLN A 9 -21.07 -3.08 1.68
CA GLN A 9 -21.44 -4.18 0.78
C GLN A 9 -20.38 -5.28 0.78
N ILE A 10 -20.84 -6.54 0.81
CA ILE A 10 -20.01 -7.74 0.65
C ILE A 10 -20.70 -8.63 -0.36
N VAL A 11 -19.97 -9.04 -1.42
CA VAL A 11 -20.50 -9.85 -2.51
C VAL A 11 -19.67 -11.11 -2.65
N VAL A 12 -20.29 -12.26 -2.50
CA VAL A 12 -19.69 -13.56 -2.80
C VAL A 12 -19.91 -13.85 -4.28
N CYS A 13 -18.83 -14.03 -5.01
CA CYS A 13 -18.82 -14.24 -6.46
C CYS A 13 -18.41 -15.67 -6.76
N THR A 14 -19.30 -16.42 -7.38
CA THR A 14 -19.02 -17.78 -7.86
C THR A 14 -19.48 -17.94 -9.29
N ASP A 15 -18.63 -18.52 -10.13
CA ASP A 15 -18.97 -18.89 -11.49
C ASP A 15 -18.50 -20.32 -11.76
N ARG A 16 -19.43 -21.20 -12.13
CA ARG A 16 -19.17 -22.63 -12.27
C ARG A 16 -18.37 -22.96 -13.52
N ASP A 17 -18.57 -22.19 -14.57
CA ASP A 17 -17.96 -22.48 -15.87
C ASP A 17 -16.48 -22.14 -15.87
N SER A 18 -16.10 -21.02 -15.26
CA SER A 18 -14.70 -20.60 -15.10
C SER A 18 -14.04 -21.13 -13.82
N GLY A 19 -14.81 -21.66 -12.86
CA GLY A 19 -14.33 -22.05 -11.56
C GLY A 19 -13.98 -20.88 -10.65
N LEU A 20 -14.45 -19.66 -10.95
CA LEU A 20 -14.21 -18.49 -10.11
C LEU A 20 -14.82 -18.66 -8.71
N ARG A 21 -14.01 -18.36 -7.70
CA ARG A 21 -14.41 -18.16 -6.30
C ARG A 21 -13.77 -16.88 -5.80
N ALA A 22 -14.58 -15.86 -5.55
CA ALA A 22 -14.07 -14.55 -5.11
C ALA A 22 -15.04 -13.89 -4.12
N ILE A 23 -14.52 -12.92 -3.37
CA ILE A 23 -15.29 -12.06 -2.48
C ILE A 23 -14.89 -10.63 -2.78
N ILE A 24 -15.89 -9.75 -3.03
CA ILE A 24 -15.72 -8.31 -3.15
C ILE A 24 -16.25 -7.68 -1.87
N ALA A 25 -15.48 -6.83 -1.21
CA ALA A 25 -15.92 -6.04 -0.08
C ALA A 25 -15.75 -4.54 -0.37
N ILE A 26 -16.81 -3.77 -0.13
CA ILE A 26 -16.82 -2.31 -0.16
C ILE A 26 -17.02 -1.87 1.29
N HIS A 27 -16.03 -1.18 1.85
CA HIS A 27 -16.07 -0.78 3.25
C HIS A 27 -16.84 0.52 3.41
N ASP A 28 -16.47 1.58 2.69
CA ASP A 28 -17.06 2.92 2.83
C ASP A 28 -16.95 3.68 1.50
N THR A 29 -18.05 4.26 1.04
CA THR A 29 -18.14 5.07 -0.19
C THR A 29 -18.43 6.54 0.08
N THR A 30 -18.32 7.00 1.33
CA THR A 30 -18.60 8.37 1.73
C THR A 30 -17.81 9.41 0.93
N LEU A 31 -16.53 9.13 0.62
CA LEU A 31 -15.66 10.00 -0.17
C LEU A 31 -15.80 9.78 -1.68
N GLY A 32 -16.36 8.67 -2.11
CA GLY A 32 -16.51 8.29 -3.52
C GLY A 32 -16.46 6.77 -3.68
N PRO A 33 -16.40 6.26 -4.93
CA PRO A 33 -16.34 4.82 -5.18
C PRO A 33 -15.24 4.12 -4.39
N GLY A 34 -15.50 2.91 -3.90
CA GLY A 34 -14.49 2.10 -3.23
C GLY A 34 -13.39 1.70 -4.22
N LEU A 35 -12.14 2.16 -4.00
CA LEU A 35 -10.98 1.72 -4.78
C LEU A 35 -10.20 0.66 -4.02
N GLY A 36 -9.77 -0.40 -4.73
CA GLY A 36 -8.82 -1.37 -4.20
C GLY A 36 -8.54 -2.53 -5.13
N GLY A 37 -7.43 -3.21 -4.89
CA GLY A 37 -6.89 -4.23 -5.78
C GLY A 37 -7.61 -5.58 -5.70
N ILE A 38 -7.41 -6.40 -6.72
CA ILE A 38 -7.81 -7.80 -6.82
C ILE A 38 -6.63 -8.66 -6.36
N ARG A 39 -6.75 -9.27 -5.19
CA ARG A 39 -5.75 -10.20 -4.67
C ARG A 39 -6.11 -11.63 -5.03
N MET A 40 -5.19 -12.40 -5.58
CA MET A 40 -5.35 -13.85 -5.70
C MET A 40 -4.40 -14.56 -4.74
N TRP A 41 -4.95 -15.41 -3.87
CA TRP A 41 -4.17 -16.07 -2.84
C TRP A 41 -4.77 -17.41 -2.42
N THR A 42 -3.91 -18.32 -1.97
CA THR A 42 -4.34 -19.60 -1.37
C THR A 42 -4.73 -19.37 0.09
N TYR A 43 -6.02 -19.37 0.37
CA TYR A 43 -6.55 -19.23 1.72
C TYR A 43 -6.80 -20.59 2.36
N ALA A 44 -6.57 -20.69 3.68
CA ALA A 44 -6.81 -21.91 4.45
C ALA A 44 -8.31 -22.27 4.56
N SER A 45 -9.19 -21.26 4.46
CA SER A 45 -10.65 -21.42 4.50
C SER A 45 -11.35 -20.20 3.88
N ASP A 46 -12.63 -20.33 3.58
CA ASP A 46 -13.47 -19.21 3.13
C ASP A 46 -13.58 -18.11 4.19
N GLU A 47 -13.55 -18.47 5.49
CA GLU A 47 -13.52 -17.51 6.60
C GLU A 47 -12.23 -16.69 6.61
N ALA A 48 -11.09 -17.33 6.29
CA ALA A 48 -9.81 -16.63 6.18
C ALA A 48 -9.83 -15.64 5.01
N ALA A 49 -10.39 -16.04 3.86
CA ALA A 49 -10.56 -15.17 2.71
C ALA A 49 -11.49 -13.97 3.02
N LEU A 50 -12.61 -14.24 3.69
CA LEU A 50 -13.56 -13.20 4.13
C LEU A 50 -12.89 -12.22 5.11
N THR A 51 -12.18 -12.73 6.10
CA THR A 51 -11.47 -11.90 7.09
C THR A 51 -10.43 -11.00 6.41
N ASP A 52 -9.67 -11.53 5.45
CA ASP A 52 -8.65 -10.76 4.73
C ASP A 52 -9.28 -9.67 3.85
N VAL A 53 -10.33 -9.97 3.08
CA VAL A 53 -10.98 -8.96 2.21
C VAL A 53 -11.61 -7.83 3.01
N LEU A 54 -12.21 -8.12 4.17
CA LEU A 54 -12.77 -7.10 5.06
C LEU A 54 -11.69 -6.17 5.60
N ARG A 55 -10.62 -6.74 6.18
CA ARG A 55 -9.50 -5.96 6.71
C ARG A 55 -8.83 -5.12 5.62
N LEU A 56 -8.65 -5.68 4.42
CA LEU A 56 -8.01 -4.98 3.32
C LEU A 56 -8.87 -3.84 2.76
N SER A 57 -10.19 -4.03 2.62
CA SER A 57 -11.09 -2.99 2.14
C SER A 57 -11.22 -1.83 3.14
N GLU A 58 -11.23 -2.10 4.45
CA GLU A 58 -11.15 -1.08 5.50
C GLU A 58 -9.83 -0.31 5.41
N GLY A 59 -8.70 -1.01 5.30
CA GLY A 59 -7.38 -0.39 5.12
C GLY A 59 -7.31 0.51 3.88
N MET A 60 -7.96 0.11 2.78
CA MET A 60 -8.04 0.95 1.57
C MET A 60 -8.83 2.23 1.80
N THR A 61 -9.92 2.21 2.60
CA THR A 61 -10.66 3.41 2.97
C THR A 61 -9.75 4.43 3.65
N TYR A 62 -8.98 4.00 4.66
CA TYR A 62 -8.09 4.91 5.39
C TYR A 62 -6.92 5.38 4.52
N LYS A 63 -6.35 4.50 3.69
CA LYS A 63 -5.30 4.86 2.75
C LYS A 63 -5.77 5.94 1.77
N ASN A 64 -6.91 5.75 1.11
CA ASN A 64 -7.47 6.68 0.14
C ASN A 64 -7.84 8.03 0.79
N ALA A 65 -8.46 7.98 1.98
CA ALA A 65 -8.79 9.15 2.74
C ALA A 65 -7.55 9.97 3.12
N LEU A 66 -6.51 9.33 3.64
CA LEU A 66 -5.27 9.99 4.06
C LEU A 66 -4.46 10.51 2.88
N ALA A 67 -4.49 9.80 1.74
CA ALA A 67 -3.87 10.24 0.50
C ALA A 67 -4.57 11.46 -0.16
N GLY A 68 -5.66 11.94 0.41
CA GLY A 68 -6.39 13.09 -0.12
C GLY A 68 -7.29 12.77 -1.32
N LEU A 69 -7.52 11.49 -1.62
CA LEU A 69 -8.35 11.05 -2.74
C LEU A 69 -9.85 11.13 -2.39
N ASP A 70 -10.67 11.50 -3.35
CA ASP A 70 -12.14 11.44 -3.25
C ASP A 70 -12.63 10.04 -3.64
N LEU A 71 -12.13 9.05 -2.90
CA LEU A 71 -12.37 7.61 -3.10
C LEU A 71 -12.59 6.93 -1.75
N GLY A 72 -13.50 6.00 -1.76
CA GLY A 72 -13.74 5.08 -0.66
C GLY A 72 -12.78 3.87 -0.69
N GLY A 73 -13.08 2.86 0.10
CA GLY A 73 -12.27 1.64 0.17
C GLY A 73 -13.03 0.41 -0.28
N GLY A 74 -12.42 -0.34 -1.16
CA GLY A 74 -12.89 -1.64 -1.61
C GLY A 74 -11.72 -2.63 -1.74
N LYS A 75 -12.04 -3.90 -1.87
CA LYS A 75 -11.08 -4.97 -2.12
C LYS A 75 -11.77 -6.16 -2.74
N THR A 76 -11.03 -6.90 -3.56
CA THR A 76 -11.43 -8.22 -4.04
C THR A 76 -10.39 -9.25 -3.61
N VAL A 77 -10.82 -10.41 -3.14
CA VAL A 77 -9.99 -11.61 -3.05
C VAL A 77 -10.52 -12.68 -3.98
N VAL A 78 -9.62 -13.32 -4.71
CA VAL A 78 -9.86 -14.52 -5.51
C VAL A 78 -9.16 -15.68 -4.82
N VAL A 79 -9.91 -16.75 -4.56
CA VAL A 79 -9.41 -17.93 -3.85
C VAL A 79 -8.78 -18.90 -4.85
N GLY A 80 -7.48 -19.10 -4.76
CA GLY A 80 -6.70 -20.01 -5.62
C GLY A 80 -5.21 -19.71 -5.57
N ASP A 81 -4.37 -20.63 -6.02
CA ASP A 81 -2.94 -20.40 -6.20
C ASP A 81 -2.70 -19.60 -7.50
N PRO A 82 -2.15 -18.38 -7.43
CA PRO A 82 -1.96 -17.55 -8.63
C PRO A 82 -0.98 -18.14 -9.64
N ARG A 83 -0.23 -19.19 -9.27
CA ARG A 83 0.74 -19.84 -10.15
C ARG A 83 0.15 -21.01 -10.94
N THR A 84 -0.91 -21.65 -10.42
CA THR A 84 -1.48 -22.90 -10.97
C THR A 84 -2.95 -22.81 -11.34
N ASP A 85 -3.73 -21.97 -10.63
CA ASP A 85 -5.19 -21.99 -10.73
C ASP A 85 -5.74 -20.79 -11.54
N LYS A 86 -4.87 -19.85 -11.92
CA LYS A 86 -5.24 -18.63 -12.63
C LYS A 86 -5.63 -18.91 -14.08
N THR A 87 -6.81 -18.44 -14.51
CA THR A 87 -7.24 -18.50 -15.90
C THR A 87 -7.86 -17.17 -16.36
N PRO A 88 -7.79 -16.83 -17.65
CA PRO A 88 -8.44 -15.64 -18.21
C PRO A 88 -9.95 -15.62 -17.97
N GLU A 89 -10.61 -16.78 -18.05
CA GLU A 89 -12.07 -16.92 -17.90
C GLU A 89 -12.52 -16.54 -16.49
N GLN A 90 -11.73 -16.84 -15.45
CA GLN A 90 -11.99 -16.40 -14.08
C GLN A 90 -12.02 -14.88 -13.97
N PHE A 91 -11.04 -14.19 -14.56
CA PHE A 91 -10.97 -12.72 -14.50
C PHE A 91 -12.03 -12.06 -15.37
N GLN A 92 -12.41 -12.66 -16.50
CA GLN A 92 -13.57 -12.20 -17.29
C GLN A 92 -14.87 -12.35 -16.50
N ALA A 93 -15.09 -13.50 -15.84
CA ALA A 93 -16.25 -13.71 -14.98
C ALA A 93 -16.28 -12.70 -13.81
N LEU A 94 -15.13 -12.46 -13.16
CA LEU A 94 -14.99 -11.44 -12.12
C LEU A 94 -15.35 -10.05 -12.63
N GLY A 95 -14.91 -9.69 -13.84
CA GLY A 95 -15.29 -8.44 -14.51
C GLY A 95 -16.79 -8.25 -14.59
N GLY A 96 -17.54 -9.32 -14.92
CA GLY A 96 -19.01 -9.30 -14.93
C GLY A 96 -19.63 -9.08 -13.54
N PHE A 97 -18.99 -9.56 -12.45
CA PHE A 97 -19.43 -9.26 -11.07
C PHE A 97 -19.16 -7.81 -10.69
N ILE A 98 -17.99 -7.28 -11.06
CA ILE A 98 -17.62 -5.88 -10.81
C ILE A 98 -18.57 -4.94 -11.58
N ASP A 99 -18.90 -5.24 -12.83
CA ASP A 99 -19.81 -4.42 -13.65
C ASP A 99 -21.18 -4.25 -13.00
N ARG A 100 -21.72 -5.33 -12.40
CA ARG A 100 -23.02 -5.31 -11.70
C ARG A 100 -23.04 -4.40 -10.48
N LEU A 101 -21.88 -3.98 -9.95
CA LEU A 101 -21.79 -3.00 -8.86
C LEU A 101 -21.97 -1.55 -9.35
N GLY A 102 -22.10 -1.34 -10.67
CA GLY A 102 -22.48 -0.06 -11.25
C GLY A 102 -21.53 1.09 -10.98
N GLY A 103 -20.26 0.81 -10.68
CA GLY A 103 -19.23 1.80 -10.37
C GLY A 103 -19.06 2.10 -8.87
N ALA A 104 -19.77 1.41 -7.99
CA ALA A 104 -19.53 1.53 -6.55
C ALA A 104 -18.16 0.98 -6.15
N TYR A 105 -17.55 0.13 -6.97
CA TYR A 105 -16.20 -0.42 -6.78
C TYR A 105 -15.36 -0.24 -8.03
N LEU A 106 -14.15 0.28 -7.85
CA LEU A 106 -13.10 0.39 -8.84
C LEU A 106 -11.99 -0.60 -8.48
N ALA A 107 -11.74 -1.55 -9.36
CA ALA A 107 -10.73 -2.57 -9.16
C ALA A 107 -9.36 -2.12 -9.68
N ALA A 108 -8.28 -2.74 -9.17
CA ALA A 108 -6.92 -2.60 -9.65
C ALA A 108 -6.18 -3.94 -9.47
N GLU A 109 -4.95 -4.04 -9.95
CA GLU A 109 -4.11 -5.19 -9.62
C GLU A 109 -3.64 -5.16 -8.16
N ASP A 110 -3.31 -6.33 -7.61
CA ASP A 110 -2.69 -6.53 -6.29
C ASP A 110 -1.90 -7.85 -6.29
N VAL A 111 -1.45 -8.28 -5.13
CA VAL A 111 -0.69 -9.53 -4.96
C VAL A 111 -1.40 -10.71 -5.66
N GLY A 112 -0.63 -11.46 -6.45
CA GLY A 112 -1.12 -12.62 -7.19
C GLY A 112 -1.85 -12.29 -8.50
N THR A 113 -2.04 -11.00 -8.83
CA THR A 113 -2.58 -10.56 -10.11
C THR A 113 -1.57 -9.70 -10.89
N THR A 114 -1.83 -9.50 -12.15
CA THR A 114 -0.97 -8.77 -13.09
C THR A 114 -1.79 -7.84 -13.96
N THR A 115 -1.14 -6.93 -14.68
CA THR A 115 -1.77 -6.07 -15.67
C THR A 115 -2.54 -6.87 -16.73
N GLN A 116 -2.04 -8.07 -17.13
CA GLN A 116 -2.76 -8.95 -18.06
C GLN A 116 -4.10 -9.45 -17.48
N ASP A 117 -4.13 -9.74 -16.17
CA ASP A 117 -5.39 -10.11 -15.49
C ASP A 117 -6.37 -8.94 -15.46
N ALA A 118 -5.86 -7.71 -15.24
CA ALA A 118 -6.67 -6.50 -15.32
C ALA A 118 -7.26 -6.28 -16.74
N GLU A 119 -6.48 -6.58 -17.79
CA GLU A 119 -6.99 -6.56 -19.16
C GLU A 119 -8.14 -7.56 -19.38
N GLN A 120 -8.08 -8.77 -18.77
CA GLN A 120 -9.18 -9.73 -18.83
C GLN A 120 -10.44 -9.19 -18.12
N VAL A 121 -10.30 -8.57 -16.95
CA VAL A 121 -11.41 -7.90 -16.25
C VAL A 121 -11.99 -6.78 -17.13
N ARG A 122 -11.13 -6.00 -17.80
CA ARG A 122 -11.52 -4.88 -18.67
C ARG A 122 -12.44 -5.30 -19.83
N THR A 123 -12.32 -6.54 -20.29
CA THR A 123 -13.21 -7.05 -21.37
C THR A 123 -14.68 -7.07 -20.99
N ARG A 124 -15.01 -7.03 -19.69
CA ARG A 124 -16.36 -7.14 -19.14
C ARG A 124 -16.84 -5.92 -18.37
N THR A 125 -15.95 -5.05 -17.93
CA THR A 125 -16.29 -3.85 -17.18
C THR A 125 -15.32 -2.71 -17.46
N ARG A 126 -15.79 -1.48 -17.32
CA ARG A 126 -14.92 -0.29 -17.34
C ARG A 126 -14.35 0.06 -15.94
N TYR A 127 -14.80 -0.60 -14.89
CA TYR A 127 -14.49 -0.28 -13.50
C TYR A 127 -13.24 -1.01 -13.01
N ILE A 128 -12.18 -0.95 -13.84
CA ILE A 128 -10.82 -1.45 -13.57
C ILE A 128 -9.81 -0.38 -13.95
N THR A 129 -8.78 -0.22 -13.14
CA THR A 129 -7.69 0.76 -13.28
C THR A 129 -6.34 0.06 -13.32
N GLY A 130 -5.25 0.80 -13.53
CA GLY A 130 -3.90 0.22 -13.62
C GLY A 130 -3.67 -0.53 -14.93
N LEU A 131 -4.39 -0.17 -15.98
CA LEU A 131 -4.15 -0.69 -17.32
C LEU A 131 -2.82 -0.16 -17.89
N PRO A 132 -2.26 -0.80 -18.94
CA PRO A 132 -1.09 -0.28 -19.65
C PRO A 132 -1.28 1.19 -20.07
N VAL A 133 -0.17 1.96 -20.06
CA VAL A 133 -0.20 3.39 -20.42
C VAL A 133 -0.73 3.60 -21.84
N GLU A 134 -0.42 2.68 -22.77
CA GLU A 134 -0.89 2.69 -24.15
C GLU A 134 -2.41 2.54 -24.25
N GLN A 135 -3.05 2.03 -23.20
CA GLN A 135 -4.50 1.88 -23.07
C GLN A 135 -5.15 3.00 -22.23
N GLY A 136 -4.37 4.03 -21.88
CA GLY A 136 -4.82 5.18 -21.10
C GLY A 136 -4.80 4.96 -19.58
N GLY A 137 -4.18 3.89 -19.11
CA GLY A 137 -3.98 3.61 -17.68
C GLY A 137 -2.67 4.19 -17.14
N SER A 138 -2.41 3.99 -15.86
CA SER A 138 -1.20 4.45 -15.16
C SER A 138 -0.05 3.45 -15.17
N GLY A 139 -0.28 2.23 -15.67
CA GLY A 139 0.71 1.15 -15.71
C GLY A 139 1.08 0.61 -14.32
N ASP A 140 2.31 0.08 -14.20
CA ASP A 140 2.86 -0.45 -12.95
C ASP A 140 2.91 0.64 -11.86
N PRO A 141 2.23 0.46 -10.71
CA PRO A 141 2.23 1.44 -9.62
C PRO A 141 3.53 1.46 -8.81
N SER A 142 4.45 0.51 -9.03
CA SER A 142 5.64 0.32 -8.21
C SER A 142 6.60 1.52 -8.24
N PRO A 143 6.89 2.17 -9.38
CA PRO A 143 7.75 3.34 -9.41
C PRO A 143 7.20 4.51 -8.57
N MET A 144 5.89 4.76 -8.65
CA MET A 144 5.26 5.83 -7.88
C MET A 144 5.13 5.48 -6.39
N THR A 145 4.96 4.21 -6.06
CA THR A 145 5.04 3.75 -4.67
C THR A 145 6.44 3.99 -4.10
N ALA A 146 7.50 3.64 -4.84
CA ALA A 146 8.88 3.88 -4.43
C ALA A 146 9.18 5.38 -4.25
N TRP A 147 8.69 6.22 -5.18
CA TRP A 147 8.82 7.66 -5.08
C TRP A 147 8.12 8.23 -3.86
N GLY A 148 6.92 7.73 -3.55
CA GLY A 148 6.18 8.11 -2.34
C GLY A 148 6.92 7.75 -1.07
N VAL A 149 7.49 6.54 -0.99
CA VAL A 149 8.33 6.11 0.15
C VAL A 149 9.58 6.99 0.26
N PHE A 150 10.24 7.28 -0.86
CA PHE A 150 11.38 8.19 -0.88
C PHE A 150 11.00 9.56 -0.30
N CYS A 151 9.94 10.20 -0.76
CA CYS A 151 9.48 11.48 -0.21
C CYS A 151 9.09 11.36 1.27
N GLY A 152 8.42 10.27 1.66
CA GLY A 152 7.99 10.03 3.04
C GLY A 152 9.13 9.79 4.03
N ILE A 153 10.24 9.18 3.58
CA ILE A 153 11.45 9.05 4.41
C ILE A 153 11.97 10.42 4.82
N ARG A 154 11.92 11.45 3.96
CA ARG A 154 12.37 12.83 4.30
C ARG A 154 11.58 13.40 5.47
N ALA A 155 10.24 13.24 5.46
CA ALA A 155 9.41 13.67 6.60
C ALA A 155 9.77 12.92 7.88
N ALA A 156 10.01 11.62 7.80
CA ALA A 156 10.38 10.81 8.96
C ALA A 156 11.79 11.13 9.48
N LEU A 157 12.75 11.45 8.62
CA LEU A 157 14.07 11.96 9.00
C LEU A 157 13.96 13.30 9.74
N ALA A 158 13.15 14.24 9.21
CA ALA A 158 12.90 15.53 9.87
C ALA A 158 12.29 15.32 11.27
N GLU A 159 11.31 14.44 11.41
CA GLU A 159 10.69 14.10 12.70
C GLU A 159 11.69 13.50 13.68
N ALA A 160 12.63 12.68 13.20
CA ALA A 160 13.70 12.09 14.01
C ALA A 160 14.85 13.07 14.33
N GLY A 161 14.79 14.32 13.82
CA GLY A 161 15.84 15.32 14.00
C GLY A 161 17.14 15.03 13.23
N LEU A 162 17.01 14.30 12.09
CA LEU A 162 18.13 13.94 11.21
C LEU A 162 18.21 14.87 9.97
N GLY A 163 17.36 15.90 9.89
CA GLY A 163 17.25 16.78 8.72
C GLY A 163 16.40 16.19 7.62
N THR A 164 16.54 16.70 6.37
CA THR A 164 15.76 16.26 5.21
C THR A 164 16.64 15.80 4.04
N ALA A 165 17.96 15.95 4.15
CA ALA A 165 18.91 15.48 3.15
C ALA A 165 19.24 14.00 3.36
N TYR A 166 19.60 13.32 2.28
CA TYR A 166 20.01 11.91 2.32
C TYR A 166 21.51 11.74 2.47
N ASP A 167 22.31 12.80 2.21
CA ASP A 167 23.75 12.76 2.39
C ASP A 167 24.10 12.43 3.86
N GLY A 168 24.94 11.41 4.05
CA GLY A 168 25.30 10.89 5.36
C GLY A 168 24.24 10.00 6.05
N ILE A 169 23.10 9.75 5.45
CA ILE A 169 22.04 8.84 5.96
C ILE A 169 22.28 7.42 5.47
N HIS A 170 22.21 6.47 6.41
CA HIS A 170 22.26 5.05 6.11
C HIS A 170 20.86 4.42 6.14
N VAL A 171 20.46 3.82 5.02
CA VAL A 171 19.15 3.17 4.87
C VAL A 171 19.30 1.67 4.66
N ALA A 172 18.66 0.86 5.51
CA ALA A 172 18.58 -0.59 5.37
C ALA A 172 17.24 -0.98 4.70
N VAL A 173 17.28 -1.48 3.46
CA VAL A 173 16.09 -1.83 2.67
C VAL A 173 15.86 -3.33 2.68
N GLN A 174 14.71 -3.78 3.19
CA GLN A 174 14.30 -5.18 3.16
C GLN A 174 13.42 -5.47 1.96
N GLY A 175 13.93 -6.24 1.01
CA GLY A 175 13.25 -6.61 -0.23
C GLY A 175 13.68 -5.75 -1.41
N ALA A 176 14.11 -6.39 -2.49
CA ALA A 176 14.56 -5.80 -3.76
C ALA A 176 13.60 -6.16 -4.92
N GLY A 177 12.28 -6.26 -4.64
CA GLY A 177 11.25 -6.34 -5.66
C GLY A 177 11.10 -5.02 -6.42
N HIS A 178 10.07 -4.87 -7.25
CA HIS A 178 9.87 -3.67 -8.10
C HIS A 178 9.96 -2.36 -7.29
N VAL A 179 9.28 -2.28 -6.14
CA VAL A 179 9.29 -1.09 -5.29
C VAL A 179 10.64 -0.91 -4.59
N GLY A 180 11.17 -1.96 -3.94
CA GLY A 180 12.41 -1.87 -3.18
C GLY A 180 13.61 -1.53 -4.07
N ALA A 181 13.71 -2.13 -5.24
CA ALA A 181 14.79 -1.85 -6.19
C ALA A 181 14.74 -0.39 -6.72
N ALA A 182 13.53 0.12 -7.00
CA ALA A 182 13.37 1.52 -7.39
C ALA A 182 13.73 2.48 -6.24
N LEU A 183 13.33 2.15 -5.01
CA LEU A 183 13.68 2.94 -3.82
C LEU A 183 15.19 2.98 -3.59
N VAL A 184 15.89 1.82 -3.70
CA VAL A 184 17.37 1.75 -3.57
C VAL A 184 18.04 2.70 -4.57
N ARG A 185 17.59 2.74 -5.83
CA ARG A 185 18.14 3.67 -6.84
C ARG A 185 17.93 5.14 -6.43
N HIS A 186 16.71 5.52 -6.04
CA HIS A 186 16.43 6.88 -5.58
C HIS A 186 17.30 7.30 -4.39
N LEU A 187 17.52 6.40 -3.44
CA LEU A 187 18.34 6.66 -2.25
C LEU A 187 19.82 6.86 -2.61
N LEU A 188 20.37 5.98 -3.47
CA LEU A 188 21.76 6.11 -3.94
C LEU A 188 21.96 7.38 -4.74
N ASP A 189 21.04 7.70 -5.67
CA ASP A 189 21.07 8.93 -6.47
C ASP A 189 21.04 10.21 -5.60
N ALA A 190 20.40 10.13 -4.45
CA ALA A 190 20.32 11.21 -3.46
C ALA A 190 21.50 11.26 -2.46
N GLY A 191 22.48 10.36 -2.59
CA GLY A 191 23.69 10.34 -1.76
C GLY A 191 23.59 9.54 -0.48
N ALA A 192 22.52 8.75 -0.27
CA ALA A 192 22.43 7.88 0.89
C ALA A 192 23.39 6.68 0.77
N THR A 193 23.84 6.18 1.91
CA THR A 193 24.42 4.83 1.99
C THR A 193 23.29 3.81 2.10
N VAL A 194 23.29 2.76 1.26
CA VAL A 194 22.25 1.77 1.25
C VAL A 194 22.80 0.37 1.52
N THR A 195 22.21 -0.31 2.50
CA THR A 195 22.33 -1.75 2.71
C THR A 195 21.00 -2.41 2.40
N PHE A 196 20.98 -3.49 1.64
CA PHE A 196 19.73 -4.16 1.31
C PHE A 196 19.83 -5.68 1.39
N ALA A 197 18.68 -6.34 1.41
CA ALA A 197 18.57 -7.78 1.37
C ALA A 197 17.34 -8.23 0.57
N ASP A 198 17.47 -9.35 -0.15
CA ASP A 198 16.35 -10.07 -0.75
C ASP A 198 16.63 -11.60 -0.63
N ILE A 199 15.55 -12.39 -0.64
CA ILE A 199 15.64 -13.86 -0.64
C ILE A 199 15.96 -14.42 -2.04
N HIS A 200 15.81 -13.62 -3.08
CA HIS A 200 16.06 -13.96 -4.48
C HIS A 200 17.42 -13.43 -4.93
N ALA A 201 18.36 -14.34 -5.15
CA ALA A 201 19.76 -14.01 -5.47
C ALA A 201 19.90 -13.21 -6.79
N ASP A 202 19.03 -13.46 -7.76
CA ASP A 202 19.00 -12.78 -9.06
C ASP A 202 18.69 -11.27 -8.96
N ARG A 203 18.15 -10.81 -7.84
CA ARG A 203 17.83 -9.39 -7.58
C ARG A 203 18.98 -8.62 -6.93
N LEU A 204 20.03 -9.30 -6.49
CA LEU A 204 21.09 -8.68 -5.70
C LEU A 204 22.12 -7.97 -6.58
N GLU A 205 22.64 -8.65 -7.59
CA GLU A 205 23.74 -8.16 -8.43
C GLU A 205 23.46 -6.76 -9.06
N PRO A 206 22.29 -6.49 -9.66
CA PRO A 206 22.04 -5.20 -10.30
C PRO A 206 22.09 -3.99 -9.35
N LEU A 207 21.80 -4.20 -8.06
CA LEU A 207 21.84 -3.12 -7.06
C LEU A 207 23.21 -3.01 -6.39
N GLN A 208 23.96 -4.11 -6.30
CA GLN A 208 25.36 -4.09 -5.86
C GLN A 208 26.24 -3.31 -6.86
N GLU A 209 26.03 -3.50 -8.15
CA GLU A 209 26.74 -2.74 -9.20
C GLU A 209 26.50 -1.23 -9.10
N LEU A 210 25.37 -0.80 -8.54
CA LEU A 210 25.06 0.61 -8.26
C LEU A 210 25.69 1.12 -6.95
N GLY A 211 26.37 0.26 -6.17
CA GLY A 211 27.06 0.63 -4.95
C GLY A 211 26.30 0.32 -3.65
N ALA A 212 25.15 -0.36 -3.71
CA ALA A 212 24.45 -0.80 -2.49
C ALA A 212 25.14 -2.02 -1.87
N ALA A 213 25.28 -2.06 -0.54
CA ALA A 213 25.79 -3.21 0.20
C ALA A 213 24.70 -4.28 0.38
N VAL A 214 25.09 -5.56 0.38
CA VAL A 214 24.17 -6.69 0.59
C VAL A 214 24.47 -7.37 1.91
N VAL A 215 23.39 -7.77 2.62
CA VAL A 215 23.46 -8.62 3.80
C VAL A 215 22.49 -9.81 3.65
N PRO A 216 22.67 -10.92 4.40
CA PRO A 216 21.68 -11.98 4.46
C PRO A 216 20.30 -11.47 4.88
N ALA A 217 19.24 -12.01 4.27
CA ALA A 217 17.87 -11.51 4.48
C ALA A 217 17.42 -11.56 5.95
N GLU A 218 17.90 -12.55 6.70
CA GLU A 218 17.61 -12.70 8.13
C GLU A 218 18.37 -11.69 9.03
N GLN A 219 19.34 -10.96 8.49
CA GLN A 219 20.17 -10.00 9.24
C GLN A 219 19.78 -8.54 8.99
N ILE A 220 18.98 -8.25 7.95
CA ILE A 220 18.68 -6.88 7.52
C ILE A 220 18.10 -6.00 8.66
N HIS A 221 17.26 -6.55 9.53
CA HIS A 221 16.65 -5.84 10.65
C HIS A 221 17.63 -5.56 11.82
N GLN A 222 18.85 -6.09 11.74
CA GLN A 222 19.92 -5.89 12.75
C GLN A 222 21.00 -4.92 12.27
N VAL A 223 20.90 -4.46 11.02
CA VAL A 223 21.83 -3.47 10.46
C VAL A 223 21.75 -2.19 11.28
N ASP A 224 22.92 -1.67 11.68
CA ASP A 224 23.02 -0.36 12.32
C ASP A 224 22.83 0.71 11.24
N CYS A 225 21.71 1.41 11.29
CA CYS A 225 21.28 2.34 10.26
C CYS A 225 20.40 3.45 10.83
N ASP A 226 20.24 4.54 10.10
CA ASP A 226 19.29 5.60 10.46
C ASP A 226 17.85 5.21 10.14
N VAL A 227 17.65 4.59 8.98
CA VAL A 227 16.32 4.20 8.48
C VAL A 227 16.29 2.70 8.17
N TYR A 228 15.34 1.99 8.75
CA TYR A 228 14.95 0.66 8.31
C TYR A 228 13.73 0.77 7.40
N SER A 229 13.83 0.26 6.17
CA SER A 229 12.80 0.35 5.14
C SER A 229 12.28 -1.02 4.71
N PRO A 230 11.23 -1.56 5.36
CA PRO A 230 10.61 -2.81 4.96
C PRO A 230 9.83 -2.63 3.65
N CYS A 231 10.28 -3.31 2.58
CA CYS A 231 9.69 -3.28 1.23
C CYS A 231 9.28 -4.66 0.70
N ALA A 232 9.28 -5.69 1.57
CA ALA A 232 8.92 -7.07 1.21
C ALA A 232 7.55 -7.46 1.77
N LEU A 233 7.52 -8.37 2.74
CA LEU A 233 6.29 -8.88 3.36
C LEU A 233 5.86 -8.03 4.56
N GLY A 234 4.57 -8.12 4.92
CA GLY A 234 4.03 -7.53 6.13
C GLY A 234 4.42 -8.28 7.41
N ALA A 235 3.99 -7.71 8.58
CA ALA A 235 4.22 -8.27 9.92
C ALA A 235 5.72 -8.53 10.25
N VAL A 236 6.62 -7.73 9.69
CA VAL A 236 8.06 -7.86 9.93
C VAL A 236 8.48 -7.20 11.24
N ILE A 237 7.70 -6.22 11.73
CA ILE A 237 7.89 -5.57 13.01
C ILE A 237 6.96 -6.22 14.01
N ARG A 238 7.53 -7.04 14.88
CA ARG A 238 6.83 -7.93 15.81
C ARG A 238 7.66 -8.09 17.09
N PRO A 239 7.09 -8.67 18.18
CA PRO A 239 7.79 -8.79 19.46
C PRO A 239 9.19 -9.41 19.37
N GLU A 240 9.39 -10.38 18.44
CA GLU A 240 10.67 -11.08 18.26
C GLU A 240 11.71 -10.25 17.51
N THR A 241 11.30 -9.24 16.73
CA THR A 241 12.20 -8.42 15.90
C THR A 241 12.40 -7.03 16.43
N ILE A 242 11.41 -6.43 17.13
CA ILE A 242 11.47 -5.04 17.59
C ILE A 242 12.70 -4.77 18.50
N GLY A 243 13.09 -5.74 19.34
CA GLY A 243 14.25 -5.64 20.21
C GLY A 243 15.61 -5.70 19.48
N ARG A 244 15.62 -6.07 18.22
CA ARG A 244 16.83 -6.21 17.39
C ARG A 244 17.04 -5.03 16.44
N LEU A 245 16.01 -4.19 16.27
CA LEU A 245 16.10 -2.99 15.42
C LEU A 245 17.12 -2.01 15.98
N ARG A 246 17.97 -1.47 15.11
CA ARG A 246 19.02 -0.50 15.42
C ARG A 246 18.89 0.76 14.58
N CYS A 247 17.66 1.17 14.35
CA CYS A 247 17.32 2.34 13.56
C CYS A 247 16.60 3.40 14.39
N ARG A 248 16.63 4.63 13.94
CA ARG A 248 15.86 5.75 14.49
C ARG A 248 14.52 5.92 13.78
N VAL A 249 14.42 5.46 12.54
CA VAL A 249 13.27 5.61 11.66
C VAL A 249 12.89 4.27 11.06
N ILE A 250 11.59 3.97 10.98
CA ILE A 250 11.03 2.88 10.21
C ILE A 250 10.10 3.50 9.16
N ALA A 251 10.45 3.35 7.89
CA ALA A 251 9.73 3.96 6.76
C ALA A 251 9.91 3.11 5.49
N GLY A 252 8.89 2.37 5.06
CA GLY A 252 9.00 1.46 3.93
C GLY A 252 7.68 1.17 3.22
N ALA A 253 7.76 0.44 2.11
CA ALA A 253 6.63 0.21 1.21
C ALA A 253 5.73 -0.97 1.60
N ALA A 254 6.18 -1.89 2.47
CA ALA A 254 5.41 -3.07 2.81
C ALA A 254 4.08 -2.70 3.47
N ASN A 255 3.01 -3.40 3.10
CA ASN A 255 1.72 -3.25 3.77
C ASN A 255 1.71 -4.01 5.11
N ASN A 256 0.94 -3.52 6.09
CA ASN A 256 0.79 -4.16 7.39
C ASN A 256 2.14 -4.51 8.04
N GLN A 257 3.05 -3.54 8.10
CA GLN A 257 4.41 -3.72 8.63
C GLN A 257 4.41 -4.16 10.09
N LEU A 258 3.49 -3.61 10.89
CA LEU A 258 3.29 -3.98 12.28
C LEU A 258 2.47 -5.26 12.37
N SER A 259 2.91 -6.24 13.17
CA SER A 259 2.13 -7.45 13.45
C SER A 259 0.89 -7.16 14.30
N ASP A 260 0.93 -6.09 15.08
CA ASP A 260 -0.14 -5.63 15.97
C ASP A 260 0.00 -4.11 16.19
N ALA A 261 -1.11 -3.42 16.44
CA ALA A 261 -1.12 -1.98 16.69
C ALA A 261 -0.32 -1.59 17.95
N ALA A 262 -0.27 -2.45 18.98
CA ALA A 262 0.51 -2.21 20.18
C ALA A 262 2.02 -2.10 19.91
N ILE A 263 2.52 -2.72 18.84
CA ILE A 263 3.91 -2.59 18.40
C ILE A 263 4.22 -1.14 18.00
N GLY A 264 3.27 -0.44 17.36
CA GLY A 264 3.44 0.97 17.03
C GLY A 264 3.51 1.87 18.27
N ASP A 265 2.75 1.54 19.32
CA ASP A 265 2.84 2.24 20.62
C ASP A 265 4.19 1.97 21.29
N GLU A 266 4.71 0.74 21.19
CA GLU A 266 6.03 0.37 21.73
C GLU A 266 7.16 1.09 20.97
N LEU A 267 7.09 1.23 19.65
CA LEU A 267 8.07 2.01 18.87
C LEU A 267 8.12 3.46 19.34
N GLN A 268 6.98 4.09 19.56
CA GLN A 268 6.91 5.46 20.10
C GLN A 268 7.58 5.55 21.47
N GLN A 269 7.31 4.60 22.38
CA GLN A 269 7.93 4.55 23.71
C GLN A 269 9.44 4.39 23.64
N ARG A 270 9.95 3.72 22.61
CA ARG A 270 11.39 3.55 22.34
C ARG A 270 12.02 4.74 21.63
N GLY A 271 11.24 5.76 21.25
CA GLY A 271 11.72 6.92 20.50
C GLY A 271 12.06 6.61 19.03
N VAL A 272 11.52 5.53 18.48
CA VAL A 272 11.65 5.18 17.06
C VAL A 272 10.49 5.79 16.27
N VAL A 273 10.81 6.62 15.29
CA VAL A 273 9.81 7.23 14.40
C VAL A 273 9.31 6.18 13.42
N TYR A 274 8.02 5.85 13.49
CA TYR A 274 7.35 4.97 12.54
C TYR A 274 6.50 5.77 11.57
N ALA A 275 6.83 5.74 10.29
CA ALA A 275 5.96 6.27 9.23
C ALA A 275 4.88 5.23 8.91
N PRO A 276 3.60 5.51 9.20
CA PRO A 276 2.52 4.55 8.97
C PRO A 276 2.49 4.04 7.54
N ASP A 277 2.46 2.73 7.37
CA ASP A 277 2.59 2.07 6.08
C ASP A 277 1.54 2.52 5.06
N PHE A 278 0.26 2.58 5.45
CA PHE A 278 -0.82 3.01 4.56
C PHE A 278 -0.76 4.51 4.18
N ALA A 279 0.05 5.32 4.90
CA ALA A 279 0.34 6.70 4.53
C ALA A 279 1.51 6.77 3.54
N ILE A 280 2.66 6.17 3.90
CA ILE A 280 3.90 6.31 3.14
C ILE A 280 3.87 5.55 1.82
N ASN A 281 3.18 4.41 1.72
CA ASN A 281 3.10 3.60 0.53
C ASN A 281 1.91 3.95 -0.40
N ALA A 282 1.25 5.09 -0.18
CA ALA A 282 0.08 5.51 -0.95
C ALA A 282 0.40 5.96 -2.39
N GLY A 283 1.67 6.02 -2.80
CA GLY A 283 2.07 6.48 -4.13
C GLY A 283 1.37 5.75 -5.28
N GLY A 284 1.18 4.43 -5.15
CA GLY A 284 0.47 3.63 -6.16
C GLY A 284 -1.01 4.01 -6.30
N VAL A 285 -1.73 4.20 -5.21
CA VAL A 285 -3.16 4.59 -5.28
C VAL A 285 -3.34 6.04 -5.71
N ILE A 286 -2.38 6.93 -5.39
CA ILE A 286 -2.37 8.32 -5.89
C ILE A 286 -2.16 8.30 -7.39
N ASN A 287 -1.24 7.49 -7.91
CA ASN A 287 -1.00 7.32 -9.34
C ASN A 287 -2.27 6.84 -10.07
N ILE A 288 -2.92 5.82 -9.54
CA ILE A 288 -4.20 5.31 -10.06
C ILE A 288 -5.30 6.39 -9.99
N GLY A 289 -5.31 7.22 -8.95
CA GLY A 289 -6.26 8.32 -8.81
C GLY A 289 -6.20 9.32 -9.96
N GLU A 290 -5.03 9.49 -10.60
CA GLU A 290 -4.86 10.38 -11.76
C GLU A 290 -5.48 9.82 -13.05
N GLU A 291 -5.84 8.54 -13.14
CA GLU A 291 -6.61 7.96 -14.24
C GLU A 291 -8.09 8.31 -14.16
N LEU A 292 -8.57 8.68 -12.95
CA LEU A 292 -9.98 8.85 -12.67
C LEU A 292 -10.44 10.28 -12.99
N GLY A 293 -11.75 10.46 -13.16
CA GLY A 293 -12.34 11.77 -13.39
C GLY A 293 -12.32 12.24 -14.85
N GLY A 294 -12.09 11.35 -15.81
CA GLY A 294 -12.19 11.63 -17.25
C GLY A 294 -11.04 12.47 -17.82
N ARG A 295 -9.92 12.58 -17.10
CA ARG A 295 -8.69 13.22 -17.56
C ARG A 295 -7.77 12.20 -18.24
N VAL A 296 -6.96 12.68 -19.18
CA VAL A 296 -5.86 11.87 -19.70
C VAL A 296 -4.81 11.74 -18.61
N TYR A 297 -4.34 10.52 -18.39
CA TYR A 297 -3.27 10.24 -17.43
C TYR A 297 -2.00 11.06 -17.77
N ASP A 298 -1.37 11.60 -16.73
CA ASP A 298 -0.16 12.42 -16.83
C ASP A 298 0.79 12.01 -15.69
N ALA A 299 1.92 11.41 -16.07
CA ALA A 299 2.88 10.87 -15.13
C ALA A 299 3.56 11.94 -14.26
N GLU A 300 3.78 13.14 -14.81
CA GLU A 300 4.40 14.24 -14.05
C GLU A 300 3.43 14.80 -13.01
N ARG A 301 2.15 14.96 -13.37
CA ARG A 301 1.10 15.36 -12.43
C ARG A 301 0.91 14.29 -11.34
N ALA A 302 0.96 13.01 -11.70
CA ALA A 302 0.91 11.90 -10.73
C ALA A 302 2.10 11.99 -9.76
N ARG A 303 3.31 12.20 -10.26
CA ARG A 303 4.52 12.36 -9.46
C ARG A 303 4.41 13.51 -8.47
N GLN A 304 3.98 14.69 -8.92
CA GLN A 304 3.76 15.86 -8.06
C GLN A 304 2.69 15.59 -6.99
N SER A 305 1.66 14.83 -7.34
CA SER A 305 0.62 14.42 -6.38
C SER A 305 1.17 13.44 -5.33
N VAL A 306 2.07 12.55 -5.72
CA VAL A 306 2.75 11.61 -4.81
C VAL A 306 3.70 12.33 -3.85
N GLU A 307 4.36 13.40 -4.26
CA GLU A 307 5.25 14.20 -3.40
C GLU A 307 4.53 14.76 -2.16
N ARG A 308 3.22 14.94 -2.22
CA ARG A 308 2.39 15.36 -1.07
C ARG A 308 2.40 14.36 0.09
N ILE A 309 2.87 13.12 -0.10
CA ILE A 309 3.07 12.15 0.97
C ILE A 309 4.01 12.71 2.06
N GLU A 310 5.03 13.49 1.67
CA GLU A 310 5.91 14.16 2.63
C GLU A 310 5.12 15.08 3.57
N GLN A 311 4.25 15.94 3.02
CA GLN A 311 3.41 16.83 3.82
C GLN A 311 2.41 16.04 4.68
N THR A 312 1.75 15.04 4.08
CA THR A 312 0.79 14.19 4.81
C THR A 312 1.43 13.52 6.02
N LEU A 313 2.66 13.01 5.89
CA LEU A 313 3.38 12.42 7.00
C LEU A 313 3.80 13.47 8.04
N GLY A 314 4.21 14.67 7.60
CA GLY A 314 4.46 15.80 8.48
C GLY A 314 3.25 16.11 9.36
N ASP A 315 2.07 16.18 8.75
CA ASP A 315 0.80 16.44 9.45
C ASP A 315 0.45 15.29 10.42
N VAL A 316 0.74 14.05 10.04
CA VAL A 316 0.56 12.85 10.90
C VAL A 316 1.47 12.95 12.13
N PHE A 317 2.74 13.29 11.97
CA PHE A 317 3.68 13.43 13.07
C PHE A 317 3.32 14.61 13.99
N GLU A 318 2.89 15.73 13.42
CA GLU A 318 2.39 16.87 14.21
C GLU A 318 1.17 16.46 15.03
N ARG A 319 0.21 15.76 14.42
CA ARG A 319 -1.00 15.24 15.09
C ARG A 319 -0.61 14.26 16.21
N SER A 320 0.32 13.36 15.93
CA SER A 320 0.84 12.39 16.90
C SER A 320 1.39 13.08 18.14
N ARG A 321 2.25 14.10 17.97
CA ARG A 321 2.81 14.87 19.08
C ARG A 321 1.76 15.64 19.87
N ARG A 322 0.84 16.32 19.15
CA ARG A 322 -0.21 17.11 19.78
C ARG A 322 -1.15 16.28 20.64
N ASP A 323 -1.54 15.11 20.13
CA ASP A 323 -2.54 14.26 20.77
C ASP A 323 -1.92 13.20 21.71
N GLY A 324 -0.57 13.08 21.72
CA GLY A 324 0.16 12.13 22.56
C GLY A 324 -0.06 10.67 22.18
N VAL A 325 -0.39 10.38 20.92
CA VAL A 325 -0.65 9.03 20.39
C VAL A 325 0.39 8.63 19.36
N ALA A 326 0.57 7.33 19.15
CA ALA A 326 1.52 6.84 18.14
C ALA A 326 1.11 7.26 16.71
N PRO A 327 2.08 7.47 15.78
CA PRO A 327 1.82 7.98 14.44
C PRO A 327 0.77 7.18 13.64
N HIS A 328 0.74 5.84 13.76
CA HIS A 328 -0.26 5.02 13.08
C HIS A 328 -1.68 5.30 13.59
N ARG A 329 -1.86 5.58 14.89
CA ARG A 329 -3.16 5.96 15.47
C ARG A 329 -3.56 7.37 15.03
N ALA A 330 -2.62 8.30 14.99
CA ALA A 330 -2.86 9.66 14.49
C ALA A 330 -3.31 9.63 13.03
N ALA A 331 -2.65 8.86 12.18
CA ALA A 331 -2.98 8.69 10.77
C ALA A 331 -4.40 8.10 10.58
N GLU A 332 -4.75 7.07 11.35
CA GLU A 332 -6.09 6.48 11.32
C GLU A 332 -7.16 7.50 11.77
N GLN A 333 -6.91 8.25 12.84
CA GLN A 333 -7.83 9.30 13.30
C GLN A 333 -8.02 10.38 12.25
N MET A 334 -6.94 10.84 11.58
CA MET A 334 -7.02 11.82 10.51
C MET A 334 -7.88 11.33 9.33
N ALA A 335 -7.71 10.07 8.92
CA ALA A 335 -8.54 9.46 7.89
C ALA A 335 -10.03 9.42 8.30
N ARG A 336 -10.32 8.99 9.52
CA ARG A 336 -11.69 8.94 10.08
C ARG A 336 -12.31 10.35 10.20
N ASP A 337 -11.53 11.35 10.60
CA ASP A 337 -12.00 12.73 10.69
C ASP A 337 -12.39 13.28 9.32
N ARG A 338 -11.62 13.01 8.26
CA ARG A 338 -11.96 13.39 6.88
C ARG A 338 -13.27 12.74 6.42
N ILE A 339 -13.43 11.43 6.64
CA ILE A 339 -14.65 10.70 6.27
C ILE A 339 -15.86 11.27 7.03
N ARG A 340 -15.73 11.51 8.33
CA ARG A 340 -16.78 12.08 9.15
C ARG A 340 -17.19 13.47 8.65
N ALA A 341 -16.24 14.33 8.33
CA ALA A 341 -16.50 15.66 7.79
C ALA A 341 -17.29 15.61 6.47
N ALA A 342 -16.94 14.66 5.58
CA ALA A 342 -17.67 14.46 4.33
C ALA A 342 -19.12 13.97 4.55
N ARG A 343 -19.34 13.03 5.49
CA ARG A 343 -20.70 12.57 5.86
C ARG A 343 -21.59 13.72 6.33
N VAL A 344 -21.06 14.62 7.18
CA VAL A 344 -21.80 15.80 7.65
C VAL A 344 -22.12 16.74 6.50
N ALA A 345 -21.16 17.00 5.61
CA ALA A 345 -21.37 17.87 4.45
C ALA A 345 -22.43 17.34 3.46
N THR A 346 -22.53 16.00 3.33
CA THR A 346 -23.54 15.36 2.47
C THR A 346 -24.94 15.38 3.09
N ALA A 347 -25.03 15.22 4.42
CA ALA A 347 -26.31 15.23 5.15
C ALA A 347 -26.96 16.63 5.23
N THR A 348 -26.21 17.70 4.96
CA THR A 348 -26.66 19.10 4.97
C THR A 348 -27.03 19.67 3.60
N ARG A 349 -26.89 18.87 2.54
CA ARG A 349 -27.35 19.15 1.17
C ARG A 349 -28.68 18.46 0.86
#